data_32fbe8a9238609c475b0ad62da8eb145
#
_entry.id   32fbe8a9238609c475b0ad62da8eb145
#
_cell.length_a   1.000
_cell.length_b   1.000
_cell.length_c   1.000
_cell.angle_alpha   90.00
_cell.angle_beta   90.00
_cell.angle_gamma   90.00
#
_symmetry.space_group_name_H-M   'P 1'
#
loop_
_entity.id
_entity.type
_entity.pdbx_description
1 polymer ?
#
loop_
_entity_poly.entity_id
_entity_poly.type
_entity_poly.pdbx_seq_one_letter_code
_entity_poly.pdbx_strand_id
1 'polypeptide(L)'
;TTRVIHYPAFTGELEDRQMRIGEHSDYGTITLLWQINDVPGLEVQDLEGTWHAVPYADEGVVCNIGDLMQRWTNDYFKSTKHRVVNTHIDQTRYSMPHFVDPTPGTIVKNLMKHQAPKYPPIESKEYLMWRLAQSY
;
A
#
# COMPACT_ATOMS: atom_id res chain seq x y z
N THR A 1 -2.16 -2.50 -12.38
CA THR A 1 -3.22 -1.45 -12.40
C THR A 1 -2.62 -0.12 -11.97
N THR A 2 -2.89 0.99 -12.71
CA THR A 2 -2.50 2.35 -12.34
C THR A 2 -3.74 3.13 -11.95
N ARG A 3 -3.64 3.95 -10.89
CA ARG A 3 -4.66 4.92 -10.49
C ARG A 3 -4.04 6.31 -10.42
N VAL A 4 -4.84 7.34 -10.66
CA VAL A 4 -4.52 8.73 -10.29
C VAL A 4 -5.47 9.12 -9.19
N ILE A 5 -4.92 9.56 -8.06
CA ILE A 5 -5.71 9.89 -6.87
C ILE A 5 -5.60 11.39 -6.63
N HIS A 6 -6.75 12.03 -6.58
CA HIS A 6 -6.91 13.44 -6.26
C HIS A 6 -7.48 13.56 -4.83
N TYR A 7 -6.74 14.20 -3.96
CA TYR A 7 -7.17 14.59 -2.62
C TYR A 7 -7.44 16.08 -2.62
N PRO A 8 -8.70 16.52 -2.71
CA PRO A 8 -9.01 17.93 -2.79
C PRO A 8 -8.62 18.67 -1.52
N ALA A 9 -8.33 19.97 -1.67
CA ALA A 9 -8.23 20.87 -0.53
C ALA A 9 -9.59 20.91 0.21
N PHE A 10 -9.55 20.98 1.53
CA PHE A 10 -10.71 21.04 2.38
C PHE A 10 -10.55 22.18 3.39
N THR A 11 -11.56 23.00 3.54
CA THR A 11 -11.55 24.19 4.42
C THR A 11 -12.52 24.07 5.60
N GLY A 12 -13.21 22.94 5.72
CA GLY A 12 -14.12 22.65 6.83
C GLY A 12 -13.43 22.12 8.08
N GLU A 13 -14.21 21.80 9.09
CA GLU A 13 -13.75 21.09 10.27
C GLU A 13 -13.64 19.59 9.96
N LEU A 14 -12.52 18.96 10.38
CA LEU A 14 -12.35 17.53 10.28
C LEU A 14 -13.05 16.84 11.44
N GLU A 15 -13.69 15.71 11.18
CA GLU A 15 -14.14 14.80 12.22
C GLU A 15 -12.93 14.16 12.92
N ASP A 16 -13.12 13.78 14.19
CA ASP A 16 -12.06 13.08 14.95
C ASP A 16 -11.63 11.82 14.20
N ARG A 17 -10.31 11.65 14.03
CA ARG A 17 -9.66 10.55 13.30
C ARG A 17 -9.95 10.46 11.80
N GLN A 18 -10.58 11.46 11.19
CA GLN A 18 -10.75 11.50 9.75
C GLN A 18 -9.37 11.53 9.05
N MET A 19 -9.17 10.62 8.09
CA MET A 19 -7.96 10.52 7.26
C MET A 19 -8.33 10.64 5.79
N ARG A 20 -7.38 11.04 4.96
CA ARG A 20 -7.55 11.01 3.49
C ARG A 20 -7.62 9.57 2.97
N ILE A 21 -6.77 8.69 3.50
CA ILE A 21 -6.86 7.22 3.33
C ILE A 21 -6.49 6.58 4.67
N GLY A 22 -7.35 5.71 5.18
CA GLY A 22 -7.11 4.94 6.40
C GLY A 22 -5.94 3.95 6.27
N GLU A 23 -5.48 3.41 7.39
CA GLU A 23 -4.39 2.43 7.39
C GLU A 23 -4.78 1.17 6.63
N HIS A 24 -3.90 0.71 5.75
CA HIS A 24 -4.06 -0.49 4.95
C HIS A 24 -2.71 -1.03 4.49
N SER A 25 -2.72 -2.22 3.90
CA SER A 25 -1.62 -2.78 3.12
C SER A 25 -2.10 -3.02 1.69
N ASP A 26 -1.18 -2.98 0.73
CA ASP A 26 -1.49 -3.32 -0.65
C ASP A 26 -1.57 -4.83 -0.85
N TYR A 27 -2.45 -5.27 -1.74
CA TYR A 27 -2.78 -6.70 -1.89
C TYR A 27 -1.82 -7.45 -2.82
N GLY A 28 -1.19 -6.74 -3.78
CA GLY A 28 -0.33 -7.31 -4.81
C GLY A 28 1.09 -7.66 -4.36
N THR A 29 2.02 -7.57 -5.28
CA THR A 29 3.43 -7.86 -5.02
C THR A 29 4.19 -6.63 -4.55
N ILE A 30 4.22 -5.59 -5.38
CA ILE A 30 4.82 -4.29 -5.07
C ILE A 30 3.91 -3.17 -5.57
N THR A 31 4.01 -2.03 -4.95
CA THR A 31 3.41 -0.78 -5.44
C THR A 31 4.49 0.23 -5.73
N LEU A 32 4.42 0.86 -6.89
CA LEU A 32 5.25 1.99 -7.30
C LEU A 32 4.39 3.24 -7.19
N LEU A 33 4.74 4.16 -6.30
CA LEU A 33 3.96 5.36 -6.04
C LEU A 33 4.73 6.62 -6.43
N TRP A 34 4.21 7.37 -7.38
CA TRP A 34 4.64 8.74 -7.68
C TRP A 34 3.85 9.72 -6.83
N GLN A 35 4.56 10.55 -6.08
CA GLN A 35 4.01 11.74 -5.44
C GLN A 35 4.07 12.88 -6.47
N ILE A 36 2.92 13.34 -6.97
CA ILE A 36 2.88 14.26 -8.12
C ILE A 36 3.20 15.69 -7.72
N ASN A 37 2.93 16.04 -6.46
CA ASN A 37 3.25 17.36 -5.91
C ASN A 37 3.73 17.24 -4.46
N ASP A 38 4.50 18.23 -4.03
CA ASP A 38 5.09 18.30 -2.68
C ASP A 38 4.04 18.71 -1.63
N VAL A 39 3.03 17.85 -1.44
CA VAL A 39 2.06 17.99 -0.35
C VAL A 39 2.18 16.76 0.54
N PRO A 40 2.65 16.91 1.78
CA PRO A 40 2.84 15.81 2.73
C PRO A 40 1.55 15.05 3.05
N GLY A 41 1.69 13.91 3.70
CA GLY A 41 0.56 13.13 4.21
C GLY A 41 0.73 11.63 4.14
N LEU A 42 1.61 11.09 3.29
CA LEU A 42 1.91 9.67 3.28
C LEU A 42 2.73 9.29 4.51
N GLU A 43 2.26 8.29 5.23
CA GLU A 43 2.98 7.67 6.35
C GLU A 43 3.04 6.17 6.19
N VAL A 44 4.14 5.58 6.63
CA VAL A 44 4.39 4.13 6.66
C VAL A 44 4.63 3.67 8.08
N GLN A 45 4.23 2.45 8.42
CA GLN A 45 4.43 1.86 9.73
C GLN A 45 5.64 0.92 9.70
N ASP A 46 6.57 1.09 10.63
CA ASP A 46 7.68 0.16 10.81
C ASP A 46 7.23 -1.14 11.53
N LEU A 47 8.19 -2.05 11.75
CA LEU A 47 7.92 -3.34 12.39
C LEU A 47 7.60 -3.22 13.88
N GLU A 48 7.99 -2.12 14.52
CA GLU A 48 7.72 -1.79 15.91
C GLU A 48 6.35 -1.10 16.08
N GLY A 49 5.66 -0.80 14.97
CA GLY A 49 4.36 -0.16 14.95
C GLY A 49 4.39 1.37 14.94
N THR A 50 5.58 1.98 14.80
CA THR A 50 5.74 3.43 14.74
C THR A 50 5.45 3.95 13.33
N TRP A 51 4.74 5.07 13.24
CA TRP A 51 4.45 5.73 11.97
C TRP A 51 5.53 6.74 11.60
N HIS A 52 5.99 6.67 10.37
CA HIS A 52 7.02 7.55 9.80
C HIS A 52 6.47 8.26 8.57
N ALA A 53 6.64 9.58 8.51
CA ALA A 53 6.30 10.35 7.32
C ALA A 53 7.24 9.99 6.16
N VAL A 54 6.67 9.80 4.98
CA VAL A 54 7.45 9.60 3.75
C VAL A 54 7.64 10.96 3.08
N PRO A 55 8.89 11.44 2.97
CA PRO A 55 9.16 12.73 2.36
C PRO A 55 8.83 12.70 0.86
N TYR A 56 8.54 13.89 0.33
CA TYR A 56 8.48 14.07 -1.11
C TYR A 56 9.87 13.84 -1.72
N ALA A 57 9.91 13.10 -2.81
CA ALA A 57 11.12 12.90 -3.60
C ALA A 57 10.83 13.34 -5.04
N ASP A 58 11.40 14.48 -5.43
CA ASP A 58 11.33 14.94 -6.80
C ASP A 58 11.98 13.92 -7.72
N GLU A 59 11.34 13.60 -8.84
CA GLU A 59 11.75 12.52 -9.76
C GLU A 59 11.90 11.11 -9.10
N GLY A 60 11.47 10.98 -7.84
CA GLY A 60 11.53 9.73 -7.10
C GLY A 60 10.27 8.89 -7.19
N VAL A 61 10.42 7.58 -6.96
CA VAL A 61 9.31 6.63 -6.85
C VAL A 61 9.39 5.94 -5.50
N VAL A 62 8.34 6.06 -4.70
CA VAL A 62 8.20 5.29 -3.46
C VAL A 62 7.79 3.87 -3.83
N CYS A 63 8.53 2.87 -3.33
CA CYS A 63 8.23 1.46 -3.56
C CYS A 63 7.91 0.78 -2.25
N ASN A 64 6.77 0.10 -2.16
CA ASN A 64 6.41 -0.71 -1.00
C ASN A 64 6.02 -2.14 -1.40
N ILE A 65 6.23 -3.06 -0.46
CA ILE A 65 5.89 -4.47 -0.57
C ILE A 65 4.41 -4.66 -0.26
N GLY A 66 3.74 -5.51 -1.06
CA GLY A 66 2.36 -5.92 -0.84
C GLY A 66 2.23 -7.35 -0.29
N ASP A 67 0.99 -7.73 0.03
CA ASP A 67 0.67 -8.95 0.75
C ASP A 67 1.03 -10.24 -0.01
N LEU A 68 0.85 -10.27 -1.34
CA LEU A 68 1.23 -11.45 -2.13
C LEU A 68 2.75 -11.67 -2.16
N MET A 69 3.56 -10.61 -2.18
CA MET A 69 5.02 -10.73 -2.07
C MET A 69 5.43 -11.25 -0.70
N GLN A 70 4.78 -10.79 0.38
CA GLN A 70 5.01 -11.30 1.72
C GLN A 70 4.72 -12.80 1.81
N ARG A 71 3.59 -13.26 1.25
CA ARG A 71 3.25 -14.69 1.18
C ARG A 71 4.24 -15.49 0.36
N TRP A 72 4.62 -15.00 -0.82
CA TRP A 72 5.58 -15.65 -1.72
C TRP A 72 6.95 -15.85 -1.09
N THR A 73 7.37 -14.85 -0.32
CA THR A 73 8.68 -14.87 0.35
C THR A 73 8.63 -15.40 1.79
N ASN A 74 7.49 -15.97 2.19
CA ASN A 74 7.31 -16.57 3.52
C ASN A 74 7.67 -15.61 4.66
N ASP A 75 7.25 -14.34 4.54
CA ASP A 75 7.54 -13.20 5.42
C ASP A 75 8.99 -12.69 5.38
N TYR A 76 9.80 -13.05 4.41
CA TYR A 76 11.12 -12.44 4.26
C TYR A 76 10.99 -10.96 3.91
N PHE A 77 10.16 -10.62 2.92
CA PHE A 77 9.69 -9.25 2.72
C PHE A 77 8.35 -9.06 3.43
N LYS A 78 8.21 -7.97 4.18
CA LYS A 78 6.97 -7.64 4.89
C LYS A 78 6.11 -6.69 4.08
N SER A 79 4.82 -6.97 4.05
CA SER A 79 3.84 -6.01 3.54
C SER A 79 3.77 -4.81 4.47
N THR A 80 3.90 -3.62 3.92
CA THR A 80 4.03 -2.38 4.69
C THR A 80 2.68 -1.71 4.87
N LYS A 81 2.23 -1.57 6.10
CA LYS A 81 1.06 -0.73 6.41
C LYS A 81 1.37 0.72 6.13
N HIS A 82 0.44 1.41 5.50
CA HIS A 82 0.56 2.82 5.19
C HIS A 82 -0.80 3.51 5.25
N ARG A 83 -0.77 4.85 5.31
CA ARG A 83 -1.96 5.70 5.40
C ARG A 83 -1.68 7.08 4.81
N VAL A 84 -2.73 7.86 4.54
CA VAL A 84 -2.60 9.26 4.15
C VAL A 84 -3.36 10.13 5.15
N VAL A 85 -2.60 10.92 5.92
CA VAL A 85 -3.12 11.79 6.98
C VAL A 85 -3.46 13.19 6.46
N ASN A 86 -4.16 13.96 7.28
CA ASN A 86 -4.67 15.30 6.96
C ASN A 86 -3.76 16.44 7.45
N THR A 87 -2.44 16.34 7.28
CA THR A 87 -1.50 17.34 7.78
C THR A 87 -1.58 18.70 7.08
N HIS A 88 -2.00 18.72 5.80
CA HIS A 88 -2.12 19.92 4.96
C HIS A 88 -3.44 19.86 4.20
N ILE A 89 -4.54 19.91 4.94
CA ILE A 89 -5.89 19.74 4.35
C ILE A 89 -6.29 20.89 3.43
N ASP A 90 -5.74 22.08 3.64
CA ASP A 90 -5.92 23.28 2.83
C ASP A 90 -5.24 23.20 1.46
N GLN A 91 -4.44 22.17 1.21
CA GLN A 91 -3.74 21.94 -0.03
C GLN A 91 -4.23 20.70 -0.76
N THR A 92 -4.37 20.82 -2.07
CA THR A 92 -4.68 19.71 -2.95
C THR A 92 -3.45 18.83 -3.12
N ARG A 93 -3.61 17.52 -2.90
CA ARG A 93 -2.57 16.52 -3.10
C ARG A 93 -2.92 15.59 -4.26
N TYR A 94 -1.92 15.22 -5.05
CA TYR A 94 -2.04 14.21 -6.11
C TYR A 94 -1.03 13.10 -5.92
N SER A 95 -1.44 11.86 -6.19
CA SER A 95 -0.54 10.71 -6.24
C SER A 95 -0.95 9.73 -7.33
N MET A 96 0.02 8.94 -7.79
CA MET A 96 -0.21 7.95 -8.85
C MET A 96 0.41 6.61 -8.45
N PRO A 97 -0.32 5.74 -7.73
CA PRO A 97 0.11 4.37 -7.46
C PRO A 97 -0.05 3.49 -8.69
N HIS A 98 0.96 2.66 -8.95
CA HIS A 98 0.94 1.55 -9.89
C HIS A 98 1.09 0.25 -9.14
N PHE A 99 0.02 -0.54 -9.10
CA PHE A 99 -0.02 -1.84 -8.43
C PHE A 99 0.48 -2.92 -9.39
N VAL A 100 1.52 -3.63 -8.98
CA VAL A 100 2.08 -4.77 -9.72
C VAL A 100 1.53 -6.04 -9.12
N ASP A 101 0.70 -6.72 -9.89
CA ASP A 101 0.07 -7.97 -9.49
C ASP A 101 0.63 -9.12 -10.33
N PRO A 102 0.65 -10.36 -9.81
CA PRO A 102 0.94 -11.54 -10.62
C PRO A 102 -0.12 -11.71 -11.70
N THR A 103 0.26 -12.34 -12.79
CA THR A 103 -0.70 -12.73 -13.84
C THR A 103 -1.81 -13.59 -13.23
N PRO A 104 -3.09 -13.36 -13.58
CA PRO A 104 -4.18 -14.23 -13.17
C PRO A 104 -3.89 -15.71 -13.47
N GLY A 105 -4.23 -16.60 -12.53
CA GLY A 105 -3.88 -18.02 -12.61
C GLY A 105 -2.53 -18.37 -11.95
N THR A 106 -1.74 -17.38 -11.55
CA THR A 106 -0.48 -17.64 -10.83
C THR A 106 -0.76 -18.20 -9.44
N ILE A 107 -0.19 -19.36 -9.13
CA ILE A 107 -0.26 -19.93 -7.78
C ILE A 107 0.84 -19.34 -6.92
N VAL A 108 0.46 -18.54 -5.94
CA VAL A 108 1.35 -17.95 -4.94
C VAL A 108 1.59 -18.98 -3.84
N LYS A 109 2.82 -19.51 -3.78
CA LYS A 109 3.28 -20.48 -2.79
C LYS A 109 4.68 -20.12 -2.33
N ASN A 110 5.08 -20.61 -1.15
CA ASN A 110 6.40 -20.34 -0.60
C ASN A 110 7.53 -20.62 -1.62
N LEU A 111 8.34 -19.61 -1.91
CA LEU A 111 9.54 -19.71 -2.75
C LEU A 111 10.83 -19.98 -1.95
N MET A 112 10.77 -19.88 -0.63
CA MET A 112 11.92 -20.06 0.26
C MET A 112 12.16 -21.54 0.52
N LYS A 113 12.99 -22.17 -0.34
CA LYS A 113 13.18 -23.64 -0.45
C LYS A 113 13.52 -24.38 0.84
N HIS A 114 14.08 -23.68 1.83
CA HIS A 114 14.57 -24.30 3.08
C HIS A 114 13.72 -23.92 4.32
N GLN A 115 12.52 -23.37 4.10
CA GLN A 115 11.62 -22.95 5.17
C GLN A 115 10.27 -23.63 5.03
N ALA A 116 9.71 -24.08 6.14
CA ALA A 116 8.34 -24.57 6.18
C ALA A 116 7.36 -23.45 5.75
N PRO A 117 6.40 -23.73 4.86
CA PRO A 117 5.43 -22.73 4.44
C PRO A 117 4.59 -22.20 5.60
N LYS A 118 4.52 -20.90 5.77
CA LYS A 118 3.62 -20.24 6.73
C LYS A 118 2.19 -20.09 6.20
N TYR A 119 2.05 -20.09 4.88
CA TYR A 119 0.79 -19.86 4.19
C TYR A 119 0.48 -21.01 3.22
N PRO A 120 -0.79 -21.42 3.10
CA PRO A 120 -1.20 -22.34 2.04
C PRO A 120 -1.05 -21.67 0.66
N PRO A 121 -0.82 -22.44 -0.41
CA PRO A 121 -0.87 -21.93 -1.77
C PRO A 121 -2.23 -21.28 -2.06
N ILE A 122 -2.22 -20.18 -2.81
CA ILE A 122 -3.44 -19.48 -3.23
C ILE A 122 -3.27 -18.96 -4.66
N GLU A 123 -4.36 -18.94 -5.42
CA GLU A 123 -4.37 -18.30 -6.74
C GLU A 123 -4.42 -16.77 -6.58
N SER A 124 -3.63 -16.05 -7.38
CA SER A 124 -3.41 -14.60 -7.24
C SER A 124 -4.70 -13.78 -7.35
N LYS A 125 -5.56 -14.09 -8.32
CA LYS A 125 -6.85 -13.40 -8.50
C LYS A 125 -7.85 -13.74 -7.39
N GLU A 126 -7.88 -15.00 -6.94
CA GLU A 126 -8.71 -15.42 -5.81
C GLU A 126 -8.35 -14.63 -4.54
N TYR A 127 -7.05 -14.49 -4.25
CA TYR A 127 -6.58 -13.68 -3.13
C TYR A 127 -7.01 -12.22 -3.26
N LEU A 128 -6.80 -11.61 -4.43
CA LEU A 128 -7.19 -10.22 -4.69
C LEU A 128 -8.69 -10.00 -4.48
N MET A 129 -9.52 -10.88 -5.04
CA MET A 129 -10.98 -10.79 -4.89
C MET A 129 -11.43 -10.96 -3.44
N TRP A 130 -10.79 -11.87 -2.71
CA TRP A 130 -11.05 -12.05 -1.29
C TRP A 130 -10.71 -10.80 -0.48
N ARG A 131 -9.56 -10.16 -0.73
CA ARG A 131 -9.15 -8.91 -0.06
C ARG A 131 -10.11 -7.75 -0.38
N LEU A 132 -10.49 -7.60 -1.63
CA LEU A 132 -11.44 -6.58 -2.06
C LEU A 132 -12.81 -6.73 -1.37
N ALA A 133 -13.29 -7.95 -1.21
CA ALA A 133 -14.56 -8.22 -0.51
C ALA A 133 -14.53 -7.88 0.98
N GLN A 134 -13.35 -7.74 1.59
CA GLN A 134 -13.21 -7.34 3.01
C GLN A 134 -13.01 -5.82 3.19
N SER A 135 -12.80 -5.09 2.11
CA SER A 135 -12.52 -3.65 2.12
C SER A 135 -13.78 -2.80 1.94
N TYR A 136 -14.96 -3.43 1.77
CA TYR A 136 -16.25 -2.78 1.56
C TYR A 136 -17.30 -3.23 2.59
#